data_a43ecb61a95d3978711749cae5316eea
#
_entry.id   a43ecb61a95d3978711749cae5316eea
#
_cell.length_a   1.000
_cell.length_b   1.000
_cell.length_c   1.000
_cell.angle_alpha   90.00
_cell.angle_beta   90.00
_cell.angle_gamma   90.00
#
_symmetry.space_group_name_H-M   'P 1'
#
loop_
_entity.id
_entity.type
_entity.pdbx_description
1 polymer ?
#
loop_
_entity_poly.entity_id
_entity_poly.type
_entity_poly.pdbx_seq_one_letter_code
_entity_poly.pdbx_strand_id
1 'polypeptide(L)'
;APAAERDEPRVEKDKSFAPVEGEPDFEYLNDAKTLVRSGRIVFDLEGAELLYGRAPCLPLRPIRDIRDNASCAFLGRAFMEEERESRDYTKRTIKLYLTDLESSVIARFSIASTEPLDVSKTPAYYLVEGKAGYDPYEGETVVRLQSLSRVKNVIRADGHPTPRVELHLHTNMSAVDALCDPAEVLRVAESRGMPAVAITDHGNVQAYPEVMKARKKYKNVKPLYGMEGYLVDDTARAVFGYRLGTNLALTDTEFVVFDIETTGLSPKTCGITEIGAVVYKNGEVESVFETYVNPGMPIPENIVQLTGITDETVADAPPEAEAVQAFLDFAKDRMLIAHNANFDVGFIRSVCERNGMRFDNTYLDTVSLSRYLNRSLTRHTLDSLRDHYKLGAFNHHRASDDTRMLAKIFACMADQLEKDGVKTIDEMLNAMAGSADPKRLRPYHVSILVASAAGLKNLYKMISDSYISYYYRYPRLPKTLIAENRDGLLIGSACEAGELYQAVLDGKPDGELEKIASFYDYFEIMPRCNNQFLIDEKRVGTDQASGMAELERLNRRIVELGEKLGKPVV
;
A
#
# COMPACT_ATOMS: atom_id res chain seq x y z
N ALA A 1 43.46 -22.91 -16.56
CA ALA A 1 42.54 -21.77 -16.62
C ALA A 1 42.30 -21.29 -15.20
N PRO A 2 42.52 -20.02 -14.83
CA PRO A 2 42.25 -19.53 -13.48
C PRO A 2 40.78 -19.31 -13.28
N ALA A 3 40.33 -19.58 -12.05
CA ALA A 3 38.95 -19.42 -11.59
C ALA A 3 38.53 -17.94 -11.63
N ALA A 4 37.36 -17.67 -12.19
CA ALA A 4 36.74 -16.35 -12.18
C ALA A 4 36.31 -15.97 -10.76
N GLU A 5 36.81 -14.85 -10.27
CA GLU A 5 36.32 -14.16 -9.10
C GLU A 5 34.83 -13.82 -9.32
N ARG A 6 34.01 -14.30 -8.42
CA ARG A 6 32.60 -13.88 -8.36
C ARG A 6 32.55 -12.53 -7.65
N ASP A 7 32.18 -11.50 -8.39
CA ASP A 7 31.77 -10.23 -7.82
C ASP A 7 30.56 -10.47 -6.87
N GLU A 8 30.79 -10.30 -5.56
CA GLU A 8 29.71 -10.21 -4.60
C GLU A 8 28.99 -8.87 -4.82
N PRO A 9 27.65 -8.87 -4.85
CA PRO A 9 26.91 -7.62 -5.01
C PRO A 9 27.20 -6.72 -3.80
N ARG A 10 27.73 -5.53 -4.05
CA ARG A 10 27.83 -4.46 -3.06
C ARG A 10 26.42 -4.18 -2.54
N VAL A 11 26.17 -4.51 -1.28
CA VAL A 11 24.99 -4.07 -0.55
C VAL A 11 25.06 -2.54 -0.48
N GLU A 12 24.26 -1.85 -1.26
CA GLU A 12 24.06 -0.42 -1.08
C GLU A 12 23.49 -0.22 0.33
N LYS A 13 24.18 0.61 1.11
CA LYS A 13 23.70 0.98 2.45
C LYS A 13 22.35 1.68 2.29
N ASP A 14 21.32 1.04 2.81
CA ASP A 14 19.98 1.55 2.83
C ASP A 14 19.95 2.93 3.51
N LYS A 15 19.61 3.97 2.75
CA LYS A 15 19.55 5.36 3.23
C LYS A 15 18.27 5.66 4.03
N SER A 16 17.39 4.67 4.22
CA SER A 16 16.09 4.84 4.89
C SER A 16 16.19 5.06 6.41
N PHE A 17 17.38 4.91 6.99
CA PHE A 17 17.66 5.15 8.40
C PHE A 17 18.60 6.35 8.65
N ALA A 18 18.56 7.36 7.79
CA ALA A 18 19.29 8.60 8.10
C ALA A 18 18.73 9.20 9.39
N PRO A 19 19.61 9.63 10.35
CA PRO A 19 19.16 10.36 11.53
C PRO A 19 18.41 11.61 11.09
N VAL A 20 17.39 11.99 11.86
CA VAL A 20 16.71 13.28 11.67
C VAL A 20 17.81 14.35 11.77
N GLU A 21 18.05 15.07 10.68
CA GLU A 21 19.10 16.10 10.65
C GLU A 21 18.89 17.08 11.81
N GLY A 22 19.85 17.13 12.73
CA GLY A 22 19.96 18.17 13.76
C GLY A 22 19.90 17.74 15.23
N GLU A 23 19.56 16.47 15.58
CA GLU A 23 19.64 16.04 16.98
C GLU A 23 20.96 15.32 17.27
N PRO A 24 21.73 15.73 18.32
CA PRO A 24 22.95 15.02 18.72
C PRO A 24 22.60 13.60 19.19
N ASP A 25 23.35 12.61 18.73
CA ASP A 25 23.14 11.20 19.05
C ASP A 25 23.72 10.78 20.41
N PHE A 26 24.38 11.67 21.09
CA PHE A 26 24.81 11.52 22.48
C PHE A 26 24.80 12.86 23.21
N GLU A 27 23.96 13.00 24.25
CA GLU A 27 23.84 14.21 25.06
C GLU A 27 23.23 13.94 26.44
N TYR A 28 23.54 14.82 27.40
CA TYR A 28 22.80 14.90 28.66
C TYR A 28 21.62 15.83 28.48
N LEU A 29 20.41 15.35 28.76
CA LEU A 29 19.17 16.08 28.52
C LEU A 29 18.71 16.94 29.70
N ASN A 30 19.39 16.82 30.85
CA ASN A 30 19.12 17.62 32.05
C ASN A 30 20.42 17.99 32.78
N ASP A 31 20.39 19.06 33.60
CA ASP A 31 21.53 19.57 34.37
C ASP A 31 22.05 18.55 35.40
N ALA A 32 21.17 17.71 35.94
CA ALA A 32 21.51 16.64 36.86
C ALA A 32 22.26 15.47 36.18
N LYS A 33 22.36 15.44 34.85
CA LYS A 33 22.98 14.38 34.06
C LYS A 33 22.39 12.99 34.33
N THR A 34 21.13 12.94 34.73
CA THR A 34 20.40 11.68 34.96
C THR A 34 19.64 11.21 33.74
N LEU A 35 19.29 12.13 32.83
CA LEU A 35 18.69 11.81 31.56
C LEU A 35 19.76 11.88 30.45
N VAL A 36 19.96 10.76 29.74
CA VAL A 36 21.02 10.64 28.73
C VAL A 36 20.43 10.06 27.44
N ARG A 37 20.65 10.77 26.34
CA ARG A 37 20.43 10.21 24.99
C ARG A 37 21.70 9.48 24.56
N SER A 38 21.60 8.25 24.12
CA SER A 38 22.65 7.52 23.42
C SER A 38 22.04 6.83 22.21
N GLY A 39 22.48 7.19 21.02
CA GLY A 39 21.83 6.82 19.76
C GLY A 39 20.38 7.30 19.72
N ARG A 40 19.46 6.38 19.49
CA ARG A 40 18.00 6.67 19.44
C ARG A 40 17.27 6.38 20.75
N ILE A 41 17.98 6.08 21.81
CA ILE A 41 17.39 5.73 23.11
C ILE A 41 17.66 6.83 24.13
N VAL A 42 16.64 7.19 24.90
CA VAL A 42 16.79 8.05 26.08
C VAL A 42 16.73 7.19 27.33
N PHE A 43 17.78 7.26 28.13
CA PHE A 43 17.94 6.50 29.36
C PHE A 43 17.75 7.42 30.58
N ASP A 44 17.08 6.89 31.60
CA ASP A 44 17.00 7.52 32.92
C ASP A 44 17.88 6.74 33.90
N LEU A 45 18.90 7.42 34.41
CA LEU A 45 19.86 6.88 35.36
C LEU A 45 19.38 7.00 36.82
N GLU A 46 18.30 7.74 37.06
CA GLU A 46 17.76 7.90 38.40
C GLU A 46 17.20 6.57 38.92
N GLY A 47 17.72 6.14 40.08
CA GLY A 47 17.38 4.85 40.66
C GLY A 47 17.99 3.65 39.90
N ALA A 48 19.12 3.82 39.22
CA ALA A 48 19.85 2.72 38.59
C ALA A 48 20.17 1.62 39.62
N GLU A 49 19.80 0.38 39.27
CA GLU A 49 20.00 -0.79 40.13
C GLU A 49 21.31 -1.49 39.76
N LEU A 50 22.29 -1.50 40.66
CA LEU A 50 23.55 -2.22 40.46
C LEU A 50 23.29 -3.74 40.49
N LEU A 51 23.54 -4.42 39.39
CA LEU A 51 23.36 -5.88 39.26
C LEU A 51 24.66 -6.66 39.42
N TYR A 52 25.79 -6.10 38.96
CA TYR A 52 27.07 -6.77 38.97
C TYR A 52 28.22 -5.77 39.13
N GLY A 53 29.24 -6.15 39.88
CA GLY A 53 30.48 -5.37 40.05
C GLY A 53 30.32 -4.19 41.00
N ARG A 54 30.97 -3.06 40.65
CA ARG A 54 30.95 -1.82 41.42
C ARG A 54 30.16 -0.72 40.72
N ALA A 55 29.82 0.35 41.43
CA ALA A 55 29.21 1.50 40.79
C ALA A 55 30.10 2.03 39.64
N PRO A 56 29.53 2.30 38.44
CA PRO A 56 30.28 2.85 37.32
C PRO A 56 30.90 4.19 37.66
N CYS A 57 32.14 4.44 37.19
CA CYS A 57 32.87 5.69 37.48
C CYS A 57 33.47 6.34 36.22
N LEU A 58 33.46 5.66 35.07
CA LEU A 58 33.98 6.23 33.84
C LEU A 58 32.94 7.15 33.15
N PRO A 59 33.41 8.14 32.37
CA PRO A 59 32.51 8.97 31.59
C PRO A 59 31.81 8.13 30.51
N LEU A 60 30.52 8.38 30.33
CA LEU A 60 29.71 7.74 29.32
C LEU A 60 30.15 8.14 27.91
N ARG A 61 30.06 7.19 27.00
CA ARG A 61 30.32 7.36 25.55
C ARG A 61 29.29 6.64 24.74
N PRO A 62 29.01 7.05 23.49
CA PRO A 62 28.21 6.27 22.58
C PRO A 62 28.89 4.94 22.22
N ILE A 63 28.12 3.91 21.91
CA ILE A 63 28.65 2.56 21.61
C ILE A 63 29.64 2.63 20.43
N ARG A 64 29.38 3.43 19.42
CA ARG A 64 30.25 3.60 18.24
C ARG A 64 31.67 4.08 18.56
N ASP A 65 31.87 4.75 19.70
CA ASP A 65 33.16 5.30 20.11
C ASP A 65 33.98 4.32 20.97
N ILE A 66 33.49 3.12 21.20
CA ILE A 66 34.25 2.08 21.91
C ILE A 66 35.45 1.66 21.04
N ARG A 67 36.65 1.68 21.64
CA ARG A 67 37.91 1.31 20.98
C ARG A 67 38.54 0.10 21.64
N ASP A 68 39.23 -0.72 20.89
CA ASP A 68 39.96 -1.87 21.40
C ASP A 68 41.00 -1.42 22.46
N ASN A 69 41.16 -2.28 23.47
CA ASN A 69 42.05 -2.09 24.63
C ASN A 69 41.72 -0.89 25.53
N ALA A 70 40.58 -0.20 25.30
CA ALA A 70 40.14 0.92 26.11
C ALA A 70 39.16 0.47 27.21
N SER A 71 39.22 1.17 28.36
CA SER A 71 38.13 1.12 29.34
C SER A 71 37.03 2.06 28.94
N CYS A 72 35.79 1.63 29.03
CA CYS A 72 34.62 2.37 28.55
C CYS A 72 33.42 2.19 29.47
N ALA A 73 32.58 3.22 29.54
CA ALA A 73 31.23 3.12 30.07
C ALA A 73 30.24 3.60 29.01
N PHE A 74 29.12 2.88 28.85
CA PHE A 74 28.12 3.18 27.86
C PHE A 74 26.73 2.69 28.28
N LEU A 75 25.72 3.15 27.56
CA LEU A 75 24.31 2.75 27.73
C LEU A 75 23.85 1.93 26.55
N GLY A 76 23.09 0.88 26.82
CA GLY A 76 22.56 0.02 25.75
C GLY A 76 21.30 -0.72 26.17
N ARG A 77 20.48 -1.04 25.16
CA ARG A 77 19.36 -1.95 25.27
C ARG A 77 19.82 -3.36 24.93
N ALA A 78 19.56 -4.33 25.79
CA ALA A 78 19.78 -5.72 25.45
C ALA A 78 18.69 -6.21 24.49
N PHE A 79 19.10 -6.78 23.38
CA PHE A 79 18.20 -7.38 22.38
C PHE A 79 18.38 -8.90 22.27
N MET A 80 19.49 -9.41 22.77
CA MET A 80 19.75 -10.84 22.88
C MET A 80 20.65 -11.12 24.08
N GLU A 81 20.52 -12.28 24.67
CA GLU A 81 21.39 -12.78 25.71
C GLU A 81 21.74 -14.25 25.46
N GLU A 82 22.95 -14.64 25.85
CA GLU A 82 23.40 -16.01 25.84
C GLU A 82 24.03 -16.34 27.19
N GLU A 83 23.70 -17.49 27.73
CA GLU A 83 24.29 -18.01 28.94
C GLU A 83 24.95 -19.37 28.67
N ARG A 84 26.15 -19.54 29.15
CA ARG A 84 26.92 -20.77 29.00
C ARG A 84 27.58 -21.17 30.33
N GLU A 85 27.29 -22.33 30.81
CA GLU A 85 27.98 -22.90 31.98
C GLU A 85 29.38 -23.41 31.63
N SER A 86 30.31 -23.26 32.59
CA SER A 86 31.64 -23.88 32.53
C SER A 86 31.54 -25.41 32.63
N ARG A 87 32.55 -26.12 32.12
CA ARG A 87 32.55 -27.60 32.13
C ARG A 87 32.49 -28.21 33.52
N ASP A 88 32.98 -27.50 34.55
CA ASP A 88 32.99 -27.90 35.96
C ASP A 88 31.76 -27.39 36.74
N TYR A 89 30.81 -26.75 36.05
CA TYR A 89 29.58 -26.18 36.61
C TYR A 89 29.81 -25.17 37.75
N THR A 90 31.01 -24.62 37.88
CA THR A 90 31.33 -23.66 38.95
C THR A 90 31.02 -22.23 38.55
N LYS A 91 31.03 -21.93 37.26
CA LYS A 91 30.79 -20.59 36.71
C LYS A 91 29.84 -20.63 35.53
N ARG A 92 29.08 -19.55 35.36
CA ARG A 92 28.34 -19.29 34.16
C ARG A 92 28.83 -18.00 33.52
N THR A 93 29.01 -18.00 32.19
CA THR A 93 29.37 -16.85 31.38
C THR A 93 28.13 -16.32 30.72
N ILE A 94 27.88 -15.04 30.88
CA ILE A 94 26.75 -14.34 30.31
C ILE A 94 27.27 -13.39 29.24
N LYS A 95 26.68 -13.43 28.06
CA LYS A 95 26.86 -12.46 26.97
C LYS A 95 25.59 -11.66 26.81
N LEU A 96 25.72 -10.37 26.75
CA LEU A 96 24.65 -9.43 26.43
C LEU A 96 24.96 -8.76 25.11
N TYR A 97 24.04 -8.82 24.17
CA TYR A 97 24.09 -8.10 22.90
C TYR A 97 23.35 -6.76 23.10
N LEU A 98 24.09 -5.69 23.12
CA LEU A 98 23.62 -4.36 23.51
C LEU A 98 23.64 -3.41 22.33
N THR A 99 22.62 -2.58 22.21
CA THR A 99 22.50 -1.57 21.14
C THR A 99 21.95 -0.25 21.70
N ASP A 100 22.37 0.86 21.11
CA ASP A 100 21.76 2.18 21.25
C ASP A 100 20.88 2.55 20.03
N LEU A 101 20.61 1.57 19.16
CA LEU A 101 19.90 1.66 17.88
C LEU A 101 20.66 2.40 16.76
N GLU A 102 21.91 2.79 17.01
CA GLU A 102 22.86 3.29 16.00
C GLU A 102 24.05 2.33 15.84
N SER A 103 24.47 1.74 16.96
CA SER A 103 25.58 0.80 17.02
C SER A 103 25.26 -0.32 17.98
N SER A 104 26.01 -1.42 17.88
CA SER A 104 25.87 -2.57 18.78
C SER A 104 27.22 -3.06 19.26
N VAL A 105 27.23 -3.72 20.42
CA VAL A 105 28.43 -4.31 21.03
C VAL A 105 28.06 -5.52 21.87
N ILE A 106 28.96 -6.50 21.94
CA ILE A 106 28.86 -7.62 22.87
C ILE A 106 29.51 -7.23 24.19
N ALA A 107 28.81 -7.43 25.30
CA ALA A 107 29.35 -7.33 26.65
C ALA A 107 29.34 -8.70 27.32
N ARG A 108 30.46 -9.12 27.92
CA ARG A 108 30.63 -10.46 28.50
C ARG A 108 31.19 -10.40 29.90
N PHE A 109 30.65 -11.23 30.80
CA PHE A 109 31.16 -11.43 32.17
C PHE A 109 30.87 -12.85 32.66
N SER A 110 31.50 -13.26 33.75
CA SER A 110 31.28 -14.57 34.35
C SER A 110 31.03 -14.40 35.84
N ILE A 111 30.04 -15.15 36.33
CA ILE A 111 29.67 -15.21 37.77
C ILE A 111 29.69 -16.65 38.25
N ALA A 112 29.63 -16.87 39.56
CA ALA A 112 29.45 -18.21 40.10
C ALA A 112 28.09 -18.79 39.66
N SER A 113 28.02 -20.08 39.33
CA SER A 113 26.75 -20.71 38.91
C SER A 113 25.65 -20.62 39.95
N THR A 114 26.00 -20.49 41.24
CA THR A 114 25.07 -20.34 42.36
C THR A 114 24.63 -18.88 42.60
N GLU A 115 25.23 -17.91 41.93
CA GLU A 115 24.90 -16.48 42.12
C GLU A 115 23.58 -16.14 41.42
N PRO A 116 22.55 -15.67 42.15
CA PRO A 116 21.27 -15.33 41.57
C PRO A 116 21.37 -13.98 40.81
N LEU A 117 21.62 -14.02 39.52
CA LEU A 117 21.58 -12.87 38.66
C LEU A 117 20.56 -13.09 37.54
N ASP A 118 19.52 -12.27 37.54
CA ASP A 118 18.48 -12.30 36.52
C ASP A 118 18.68 -11.15 35.53
N VAL A 119 19.26 -11.44 34.37
CA VAL A 119 19.39 -10.52 33.23
C VAL A 119 18.35 -10.80 32.15
N SER A 120 17.53 -11.83 32.34
CA SER A 120 16.66 -12.45 31.33
C SER A 120 15.37 -11.69 30.99
N LYS A 121 15.23 -10.42 31.37
CA LYS A 121 14.04 -9.63 31.03
C LYS A 121 14.31 -8.73 29.84
N THR A 122 14.36 -9.28 28.64
CA THR A 122 14.39 -8.47 27.42
C THR A 122 13.00 -7.90 27.09
N PRO A 123 12.89 -6.63 26.68
CA PRO A 123 13.98 -5.66 26.56
C PRO A 123 14.41 -5.10 27.92
N ALA A 124 15.70 -5.15 28.18
CA ALA A 124 16.31 -4.57 29.38
C ALA A 124 17.32 -3.48 28.96
N TYR A 125 17.45 -2.45 29.79
CA TYR A 125 18.32 -1.32 29.54
C TYR A 125 19.41 -1.26 30.61
N TYR A 126 20.63 -1.12 30.16
CA TYR A 126 21.79 -1.23 31.04
C TYR A 126 22.76 -0.09 30.88
N LEU A 127 23.33 0.32 32.00
CA LEU A 127 24.58 1.07 32.10
C LEU A 127 25.69 0.06 32.34
N VAL A 128 26.65 0.05 31.44
CA VAL A 128 27.76 -0.91 31.41
C VAL A 128 29.09 -0.18 31.57
N GLU A 129 29.97 -0.70 32.41
CA GLU A 129 31.39 -0.32 32.47
C GLU A 129 32.25 -1.57 32.28
N GLY A 130 33.30 -1.47 31.47
CA GLY A 130 34.19 -2.59 31.23
C GLY A 130 35.40 -2.23 30.39
N LYS A 131 36.17 -3.25 30.02
CA LYS A 131 37.33 -3.12 29.16
C LYS A 131 37.02 -3.78 27.80
N ALA A 132 37.10 -2.99 26.73
CA ALA A 132 36.92 -3.45 25.37
C ALA A 132 38.19 -4.17 24.86
N GLY A 133 38.05 -5.15 24.02
CA GLY A 133 39.14 -5.84 23.36
C GLY A 133 38.64 -6.75 22.26
N TYR A 134 39.41 -6.92 21.20
CA TYR A 134 39.09 -7.82 20.10
C TYR A 134 39.04 -9.27 20.59
N ASP A 135 37.97 -9.96 20.29
CA ASP A 135 37.80 -11.38 20.58
C ASP A 135 37.86 -12.20 19.29
N PRO A 136 38.89 -13.06 19.11
CA PRO A 136 39.07 -13.82 17.88
C PRO A 136 37.95 -14.85 17.60
N TYR A 137 37.20 -15.26 18.64
CA TYR A 137 36.10 -16.23 18.49
C TYR A 137 34.81 -15.55 18.02
N GLU A 138 34.58 -14.30 18.43
CA GLU A 138 33.43 -13.52 18.00
C GLU A 138 33.75 -12.76 16.66
N GLY A 139 35.04 -12.56 16.35
CA GLY A 139 35.46 -11.79 15.18
C GLY A 139 35.30 -10.29 15.30
N GLU A 140 35.00 -9.79 16.53
CA GLU A 140 34.69 -8.38 16.79
C GLU A 140 35.16 -7.92 18.17
N THR A 141 35.00 -6.62 18.46
CA THR A 141 35.30 -6.03 19.77
C THR A 141 34.25 -6.44 20.79
N VAL A 142 34.69 -7.06 21.87
CA VAL A 142 33.87 -7.48 23.02
C VAL A 142 34.26 -6.70 24.27
N VAL A 143 33.28 -6.20 25.03
CA VAL A 143 33.52 -5.56 26.31
C VAL A 143 33.49 -6.59 27.44
N ARG A 144 34.63 -6.77 28.10
CA ARG A 144 34.70 -7.53 29.36
C ARG A 144 34.18 -6.68 30.46
N LEU A 145 33.01 -7.04 30.98
CA LEU A 145 32.19 -6.26 31.88
C LEU A 145 32.82 -6.24 33.28
N GLN A 146 32.87 -5.07 33.89
CA GLN A 146 33.32 -4.83 35.28
C GLN A 146 32.17 -4.30 36.15
N SER A 147 31.19 -3.66 35.54
CA SER A 147 29.98 -3.18 36.17
C SER A 147 28.79 -3.30 35.24
N LEU A 148 27.65 -3.69 35.80
CA LEU A 148 26.34 -3.73 35.13
C LEU A 148 25.29 -3.14 36.07
N SER A 149 24.64 -2.08 35.61
CA SER A 149 23.48 -1.51 36.32
C SER A 149 22.27 -1.51 35.40
N ARG A 150 21.10 -1.93 35.92
CA ARG A 150 19.83 -1.77 35.23
C ARG A 150 19.38 -0.34 35.32
N VAL A 151 18.98 0.22 34.19
CA VAL A 151 18.46 1.60 34.06
C VAL A 151 17.08 1.58 33.39
N LYS A 152 16.39 2.71 33.47
CA LYS A 152 15.09 2.85 32.81
C LYS A 152 15.28 3.44 31.41
N ASN A 153 14.36 3.12 30.52
CA ASN A 153 14.19 3.81 29.26
C ASN A 153 13.09 4.87 29.42
N VAL A 154 13.35 6.07 28.95
CA VAL A 154 12.34 7.13 28.87
C VAL A 154 11.74 7.10 27.47
N ILE A 155 10.51 6.67 27.39
CA ILE A 155 9.74 6.76 26.15
C ILE A 155 9.12 8.16 26.11
N ARG A 156 9.33 8.90 25.02
CA ARG A 156 8.70 10.20 24.80
C ARG A 156 7.18 10.03 24.92
N ALA A 157 6.58 10.68 25.91
CA ALA A 157 5.14 10.71 26.06
C ALA A 157 4.54 11.48 24.87
N ASP A 158 3.37 11.04 24.42
CA ASP A 158 2.57 11.84 23.52
C ASP A 158 1.98 13.01 24.33
N GLY A 159 2.44 14.23 24.02
CA GLY A 159 2.00 15.45 24.69
C GLY A 159 0.69 16.02 24.13
N HIS A 160 0.06 15.34 23.17
CA HIS A 160 -1.21 15.78 22.59
C HIS A 160 -2.35 15.59 23.60
N PRO A 161 -3.23 16.60 23.81
CA PRO A 161 -4.33 16.51 24.79
C PRO A 161 -5.33 15.39 24.49
N THR A 162 -5.45 14.98 23.22
CA THR A 162 -6.26 13.83 22.80
C THR A 162 -5.32 12.72 22.35
N PRO A 163 -5.19 11.62 23.11
CA PRO A 163 -4.35 10.49 22.73
C PRO A 163 -4.80 9.89 21.39
N ARG A 164 -3.84 9.58 20.51
CA ARG A 164 -4.10 8.90 19.24
C ARG A 164 -4.50 7.44 19.51
N VAL A 165 -5.40 6.92 18.70
CA VAL A 165 -5.67 5.49 18.55
C VAL A 165 -5.15 5.06 17.18
N GLU A 166 -4.22 4.10 17.15
CA GLU A 166 -3.77 3.51 15.90
C GLU A 166 -4.77 2.42 15.47
N LEU A 167 -5.31 2.54 14.28
CA LEU A 167 -6.31 1.60 13.73
C LEU A 167 -5.76 0.70 12.62
N HIS A 168 -4.53 0.97 12.14
CA HIS A 168 -3.90 0.23 11.05
C HIS A 168 -2.44 -0.06 11.38
N LEU A 169 -2.17 -1.23 11.98
CA LEU A 169 -0.85 -1.62 12.44
C LEU A 169 -0.57 -3.10 12.14
N HIS A 170 0.61 -3.36 11.58
CA HIS A 170 1.12 -4.68 11.29
C HIS A 170 2.13 -5.15 12.33
N THR A 171 2.02 -6.42 12.72
CA THR A 171 3.01 -7.08 13.57
C THR A 171 3.95 -7.95 12.71
N ASN A 172 4.94 -8.57 13.36
CA ASN A 172 5.83 -9.54 12.71
C ASN A 172 5.10 -10.82 12.20
N MET A 173 3.78 -10.93 12.43
CA MET A 173 2.93 -11.96 11.81
C MET A 173 2.48 -11.58 10.39
N SER A 174 2.67 -10.33 9.97
CA SER A 174 2.59 -9.90 8.58
C SER A 174 3.93 -10.19 7.89
N ALA A 175 4.04 -11.39 7.30
CA ALA A 175 5.29 -11.89 6.72
C ALA A 175 5.87 -10.91 5.68
N VAL A 176 7.17 -10.59 5.82
CA VAL A 176 7.95 -9.73 4.91
C VAL A 176 7.53 -8.25 4.94
N ASP A 177 6.67 -7.84 5.89
CA ASP A 177 6.11 -6.50 5.92
C ASP A 177 6.47 -5.74 7.21
N ALA A 178 6.33 -6.37 8.39
CA ALA A 178 6.57 -5.70 9.66
C ALA A 178 7.42 -6.51 10.63
N LEU A 179 8.02 -5.81 11.61
CA LEU A 179 8.95 -6.38 12.59
C LEU A 179 8.43 -6.24 14.03
N CYS A 180 7.30 -5.58 14.25
CA CYS A 180 6.78 -5.29 15.58
C CYS A 180 6.29 -6.56 16.29
N ASP A 181 6.85 -6.86 17.45
CA ASP A 181 6.32 -7.92 18.32
C ASP A 181 4.95 -7.52 18.89
N PRO A 182 3.93 -8.40 18.88
CA PRO A 182 2.58 -8.07 19.36
C PRO A 182 2.53 -7.62 20.83
N ALA A 183 3.36 -8.18 21.71
CA ALA A 183 3.40 -7.77 23.10
C ALA A 183 4.10 -6.42 23.27
N GLU A 184 5.12 -6.15 22.47
CA GLU A 184 5.83 -4.87 22.45
C GLU A 184 4.92 -3.73 21.96
N VAL A 185 4.06 -3.99 20.97
CA VAL A 185 3.05 -3.01 20.52
C VAL A 185 2.17 -2.56 21.68
N LEU A 186 1.63 -3.50 22.48
CA LEU A 186 0.80 -3.15 23.65
C LEU A 186 1.59 -2.41 24.71
N ARG A 187 2.84 -2.80 24.96
CA ARG A 187 3.73 -2.13 25.90
C ARG A 187 3.95 -0.66 25.52
N VAL A 188 4.27 -0.41 24.26
CA VAL A 188 4.52 0.94 23.74
C VAL A 188 3.24 1.77 23.77
N ALA A 189 2.11 1.22 23.34
CA ALA A 189 0.82 1.91 23.37
C ALA A 189 0.45 2.34 24.80
N GLU A 190 0.57 1.42 25.79
CA GLU A 190 0.32 1.75 27.20
C GLU A 190 1.26 2.83 27.72
N SER A 191 2.57 2.74 27.40
CA SER A 191 3.57 3.72 27.86
C SER A 191 3.36 5.12 27.27
N ARG A 192 2.68 5.21 26.12
CA ARG A 192 2.32 6.49 25.48
C ARG A 192 0.93 6.99 25.89
N GLY A 193 0.24 6.28 26.78
CA GLY A 193 -1.11 6.64 27.21
C GLY A 193 -2.17 6.46 26.14
N MET A 194 -1.91 5.66 25.10
CA MET A 194 -2.91 5.37 24.07
C MET A 194 -4.03 4.51 24.67
N PRO A 195 -5.31 4.90 24.51
CA PRO A 195 -6.42 4.14 25.10
C PRO A 195 -6.67 2.81 24.36
N ALA A 196 -6.30 2.71 23.09
CA ALA A 196 -6.46 1.53 22.27
C ALA A 196 -5.43 1.48 21.14
N VAL A 197 -5.22 0.27 20.59
CA VAL A 197 -4.42 0.03 19.38
C VAL A 197 -5.01 -1.16 18.64
N ALA A 198 -5.17 -1.05 17.31
CA ALA A 198 -5.60 -2.15 16.47
C ALA A 198 -4.40 -3.01 16.04
N ILE A 199 -4.69 -4.29 15.81
CA ILE A 199 -3.77 -5.26 15.19
C ILE A 199 -4.44 -5.70 13.90
N THR A 200 -3.85 -5.36 12.77
CA THR A 200 -4.43 -5.52 11.43
C THR A 200 -3.46 -6.19 10.47
N ASP A 201 -2.92 -7.35 10.84
CA ASP A 201 -1.98 -8.10 10.02
C ASP A 201 -2.57 -8.49 8.66
N HIS A 202 -1.73 -8.60 7.64
CA HIS A 202 -2.10 -8.93 6.28
C HIS A 202 -2.70 -10.33 6.14
N GLY A 203 -3.99 -10.41 5.84
CA GLY A 203 -4.70 -11.64 5.49
C GLY A 203 -4.76 -12.69 6.59
N ASN A 204 -4.34 -12.39 7.81
CA ASN A 204 -4.29 -13.36 8.91
C ASN A 204 -4.55 -12.70 10.27
N VAL A 205 -4.66 -13.53 11.31
CA VAL A 205 -4.90 -13.13 12.71
C VAL A 205 -3.99 -13.88 13.68
N GLN A 206 -2.81 -14.25 13.24
CA GLN A 206 -1.88 -15.09 14.02
C GLN A 206 -1.34 -14.39 15.27
N ALA A 207 -1.32 -13.06 15.30
CA ALA A 207 -0.91 -12.28 16.46
C ALA A 207 -1.90 -12.36 17.65
N TYR A 208 -3.15 -12.76 17.43
CA TYR A 208 -4.20 -12.67 18.46
C TYR A 208 -3.90 -13.41 19.76
N PRO A 209 -3.38 -14.64 19.76
CA PRO A 209 -3.05 -15.35 21.01
C PRO A 209 -2.02 -14.60 21.86
N GLU A 210 -1.00 -14.02 21.21
CA GLU A 210 0.04 -13.24 21.90
C GLU A 210 -0.50 -11.93 22.44
N VAL A 211 -1.32 -11.22 21.67
CA VAL A 211 -2.03 -10.01 22.09
C VAL A 211 -2.92 -10.29 23.30
N MET A 212 -3.69 -11.39 23.27
CA MET A 212 -4.55 -11.81 24.40
C MET A 212 -3.73 -12.13 25.66
N LYS A 213 -2.56 -12.73 25.51
CA LYS A 213 -1.63 -13.00 26.61
C LYS A 213 -1.04 -11.67 27.16
N ALA A 214 -0.57 -10.79 26.28
CA ALA A 214 0.04 -9.51 26.63
C ALA A 214 -0.96 -8.55 27.31
N ARG A 215 -2.24 -8.55 26.92
CA ARG A 215 -3.30 -7.74 27.54
C ARG A 215 -3.45 -7.99 29.04
N LYS A 216 -3.12 -9.19 29.53
CA LYS A 216 -3.17 -9.50 30.98
C LYS A 216 -2.17 -8.65 31.78
N LYS A 217 -1.06 -8.25 31.12
CA LYS A 217 0.00 -7.42 31.69
C LYS A 217 -0.27 -5.93 31.44
N TYR A 218 -0.64 -5.56 30.22
CA TYR A 218 -0.89 -4.17 29.78
C TYR A 218 -2.39 -3.89 29.80
N LYS A 219 -2.92 -3.47 30.96
CA LYS A 219 -4.37 -3.39 31.23
C LYS A 219 -4.99 -2.07 30.81
N ASN A 220 -4.19 -1.01 30.68
CA ASN A 220 -4.67 0.35 30.41
C ASN A 220 -4.83 0.62 28.90
N VAL A 221 -4.39 -0.28 28.03
CA VAL A 221 -4.59 -0.21 26.58
C VAL A 221 -5.55 -1.29 26.12
N LYS A 222 -6.55 -0.92 25.35
CA LYS A 222 -7.51 -1.85 24.75
C LYS A 222 -6.99 -2.33 23.39
N PRO A 223 -6.62 -3.62 23.21
CA PRO A 223 -6.37 -4.13 21.86
C PRO A 223 -7.67 -4.19 21.07
N LEU A 224 -7.67 -3.67 19.85
CA LEU A 224 -8.70 -3.84 18.86
C LEU A 224 -8.25 -4.93 17.90
N TYR A 225 -9.10 -5.91 17.68
CA TYR A 225 -8.81 -7.03 16.80
C TYR A 225 -9.28 -6.69 15.39
N GLY A 226 -8.44 -6.89 14.40
CA GLY A 226 -8.74 -6.60 13.00
C GLY A 226 -7.81 -7.35 12.06
N MET A 227 -7.95 -7.08 10.78
CA MET A 227 -7.13 -7.64 9.72
C MET A 227 -7.09 -6.66 8.55
N GLU A 228 -5.96 -6.52 7.89
CA GLU A 228 -5.92 -5.96 6.57
C GLU A 228 -6.09 -7.07 5.53
N GLY A 229 -7.16 -7.02 4.75
CA GLY A 229 -7.51 -8.03 3.76
C GLY A 229 -7.19 -7.58 2.32
N TYR A 230 -7.20 -8.55 1.40
CA TYR A 230 -7.00 -8.33 -0.03
C TYR A 230 -8.35 -8.33 -0.75
N LEU A 231 -9.01 -7.17 -0.74
CA LEU A 231 -10.33 -6.94 -1.34
C LEU A 231 -10.28 -7.13 -2.86
N VAL A 232 -11.24 -7.85 -3.41
CA VAL A 232 -11.50 -7.88 -4.85
C VAL A 232 -12.95 -7.49 -5.12
N ASP A 233 -13.17 -6.62 -6.11
CA ASP A 233 -14.52 -6.24 -6.51
C ASP A 233 -15.07 -7.29 -7.49
N ASP A 234 -15.73 -8.31 -6.94
CA ASP A 234 -16.41 -9.37 -7.67
C ASP A 234 -17.81 -8.97 -8.12
N THR A 235 -18.25 -7.76 -7.80
CA THR A 235 -19.48 -7.17 -8.34
C THR A 235 -19.25 -6.72 -9.78
N ALA A 236 -18.77 -7.65 -10.64
CA ALA A 236 -18.30 -7.36 -11.99
C ALA A 236 -19.20 -6.36 -12.74
N ARG A 237 -18.59 -5.29 -13.21
CA ARG A 237 -19.26 -4.25 -13.99
C ARG A 237 -18.49 -4.03 -15.27
N ALA A 238 -19.25 -3.92 -16.36
CA ALA A 238 -18.70 -3.43 -17.61
C ALA A 238 -19.11 -1.97 -17.89
N VAL A 239 -20.05 -1.41 -17.14
CA VAL A 239 -20.59 -0.06 -17.39
C VAL A 239 -20.33 0.86 -16.19
N PHE A 240 -19.83 2.05 -16.49
CA PHE A 240 -19.41 3.08 -15.54
C PHE A 240 -19.94 4.46 -15.97
N GLY A 241 -20.02 5.41 -15.02
CA GLY A 241 -20.38 6.81 -15.29
C GLY A 241 -21.72 7.24 -14.70
N TYR A 242 -22.26 8.37 -15.20
CA TYR A 242 -23.31 9.12 -14.51
C TYR A 242 -24.74 8.66 -14.78
N ARG A 243 -25.00 8.02 -15.92
CA ARG A 243 -26.35 7.58 -16.32
C ARG A 243 -26.50 6.06 -16.20
N LEU A 244 -26.33 5.53 -14.97
CA LEU A 244 -26.65 4.15 -14.68
C LEU A 244 -28.14 4.01 -14.45
N GLY A 245 -28.77 2.92 -14.96
CA GLY A 245 -30.20 2.67 -14.82
C GLY A 245 -31.04 3.15 -16.01
N THR A 246 -30.41 3.54 -17.12
CA THR A 246 -31.09 3.66 -18.40
C THR A 246 -31.17 2.27 -19.00
N ASN A 247 -32.37 1.73 -19.16
CA ASN A 247 -32.60 0.38 -19.73
C ASN A 247 -32.35 0.38 -21.25
N LEU A 248 -31.09 0.65 -21.65
CA LEU A 248 -30.69 0.70 -23.05
C LEU A 248 -30.63 -0.71 -23.65
N ALA A 249 -31.21 -0.89 -24.82
CA ALA A 249 -31.07 -2.13 -25.59
C ALA A 249 -29.60 -2.29 -26.05
N LEU A 250 -29.08 -3.52 -26.03
CA LEU A 250 -27.74 -3.84 -26.55
C LEU A 250 -27.67 -3.69 -28.07
N THR A 251 -28.78 -3.98 -28.73
CA THR A 251 -29.04 -3.70 -30.13
C THR A 251 -30.04 -2.53 -30.25
N ASP A 252 -30.12 -1.89 -31.38
CA ASP A 252 -31.00 -0.72 -31.65
C ASP A 252 -30.69 0.56 -30.85
N THR A 253 -29.59 0.59 -30.10
CA THR A 253 -29.06 1.80 -29.48
C THR A 253 -27.83 2.31 -30.22
N GLU A 254 -27.73 3.62 -30.38
CA GLU A 254 -26.52 4.27 -30.90
C GLU A 254 -25.46 4.34 -29.79
N PHE A 255 -24.36 3.66 -29.99
CA PHE A 255 -23.17 3.73 -29.15
C PHE A 255 -22.06 4.51 -29.86
N VAL A 256 -21.15 5.09 -29.10
CA VAL A 256 -19.89 5.62 -29.64
C VAL A 256 -18.76 4.71 -29.21
N VAL A 257 -18.23 3.97 -30.16
CA VAL A 257 -17.01 3.15 -29.94
C VAL A 257 -15.84 4.05 -30.22
N PHE A 258 -14.87 4.15 -29.30
CA PHE A 258 -13.73 5.04 -29.43
C PHE A 258 -12.45 4.43 -28.87
N ASP A 259 -11.33 4.97 -29.32
CA ASP A 259 -9.98 4.61 -28.92
C ASP A 259 -9.07 5.83 -29.08
N ILE A 260 -7.99 5.92 -28.30
CA ILE A 260 -7.03 7.02 -28.37
C ILE A 260 -5.60 6.49 -28.43
N GLU A 261 -4.74 7.25 -29.14
CA GLU A 261 -3.30 7.10 -29.04
C GLU A 261 -2.72 8.22 -28.16
N THR A 262 -1.63 7.93 -27.43
CA THR A 262 -1.09 8.84 -26.41
C THR A 262 0.44 8.82 -26.39
N THR A 263 1.06 9.86 -25.80
CA THR A 263 2.52 9.93 -25.61
C THR A 263 3.04 9.01 -24.49
N GLY A 264 2.15 8.30 -23.76
CA GLY A 264 2.52 7.39 -22.68
C GLY A 264 1.31 7.00 -21.84
N LEU A 265 1.54 6.39 -20.67
CA LEU A 265 0.49 5.70 -19.92
C LEU A 265 -0.26 6.57 -18.88
N SER A 266 0.25 7.74 -18.54
CA SER A 266 -0.29 8.57 -17.47
C SER A 266 -1.07 9.77 -17.99
N PRO A 267 -2.39 9.87 -17.76
CA PRO A 267 -3.19 11.00 -18.20
C PRO A 267 -2.82 12.34 -17.51
N LYS A 268 -2.02 12.29 -16.44
CA LYS A 268 -1.54 13.49 -15.75
C LYS A 268 -0.27 14.08 -16.37
N THR A 269 0.56 13.25 -16.99
CA THR A 269 1.89 13.64 -17.48
C THR A 269 2.10 13.41 -18.97
N CYS A 270 1.16 12.74 -19.63
CA CYS A 270 1.20 12.43 -21.05
C CYS A 270 0.02 13.07 -21.77
N GLY A 271 0.14 13.26 -23.09
CA GLY A 271 -0.87 13.88 -23.93
C GLY A 271 -1.48 12.90 -24.94
N ILE A 272 -2.62 13.26 -25.51
CA ILE A 272 -3.30 12.54 -26.58
C ILE A 272 -2.67 12.92 -27.91
N THR A 273 -2.46 11.93 -28.80
CA THR A 273 -1.89 12.12 -30.15
C THR A 273 -2.88 11.81 -31.28
N GLU A 274 -3.88 10.95 -31.05
CA GLU A 274 -4.96 10.64 -31.98
C GLU A 274 -6.24 10.30 -31.21
N ILE A 275 -7.42 10.66 -31.74
CA ILE A 275 -8.73 10.21 -31.29
C ILE A 275 -9.47 9.62 -32.47
N GLY A 276 -9.84 8.32 -32.36
CA GLY A 276 -10.71 7.65 -33.31
C GLY A 276 -12.04 7.31 -32.65
N ALA A 277 -13.16 7.56 -33.33
CA ALA A 277 -14.46 7.17 -32.83
C ALA A 277 -15.43 6.86 -33.98
N VAL A 278 -16.37 5.94 -33.71
CA VAL A 278 -17.45 5.63 -34.64
C VAL A 278 -18.78 5.59 -33.92
N VAL A 279 -19.83 6.10 -34.54
CA VAL A 279 -21.21 5.81 -34.12
C VAL A 279 -21.56 4.43 -34.65
N TYR A 280 -21.88 3.54 -33.72
CA TYR A 280 -22.21 2.14 -34.00
C TYR A 280 -23.66 1.85 -33.62
N LYS A 281 -24.40 1.20 -34.50
CA LYS A 281 -25.76 0.72 -34.26
C LYS A 281 -26.02 -0.57 -35.03
N ASN A 282 -26.62 -1.59 -34.42
CA ASN A 282 -27.04 -2.83 -35.04
C ASN A 282 -25.99 -3.55 -35.93
N GLY A 283 -24.71 -3.52 -35.50
CA GLY A 283 -23.62 -4.14 -36.27
C GLY A 283 -23.00 -3.24 -37.33
N GLU A 284 -23.54 -2.04 -37.57
CA GLU A 284 -23.10 -1.12 -38.62
C GLU A 284 -22.50 0.16 -38.05
N VAL A 285 -21.55 0.73 -38.78
CA VAL A 285 -20.94 2.03 -38.50
C VAL A 285 -21.69 3.10 -39.29
N GLU A 286 -22.35 4.03 -38.58
CA GLU A 286 -23.17 5.09 -39.21
C GLU A 286 -22.36 6.37 -39.49
N SER A 287 -21.40 6.71 -38.62
CA SER A 287 -20.53 7.89 -38.79
C SER A 287 -19.18 7.66 -38.14
N VAL A 288 -18.19 8.42 -38.61
CA VAL A 288 -16.79 8.30 -38.16
C VAL A 288 -16.30 9.67 -37.74
N PHE A 289 -15.55 9.69 -36.63
CA PHE A 289 -14.76 10.82 -36.15
C PHE A 289 -13.31 10.37 -36.05
N GLU A 290 -12.40 11.12 -36.63
CA GLU A 290 -10.96 10.83 -36.61
C GLU A 290 -10.19 12.14 -36.64
N THR A 291 -9.28 12.30 -35.67
CA THR A 291 -8.42 13.47 -35.62
C THR A 291 -7.09 13.17 -34.97
N TYR A 292 -6.00 13.64 -35.57
CA TYR A 292 -4.76 13.80 -34.86
C TYR A 292 -4.91 14.94 -33.85
N VAL A 293 -4.08 14.86 -32.78
CA VAL A 293 -4.11 15.81 -31.68
C VAL A 293 -2.68 16.26 -31.38
N ASN A 294 -2.47 17.55 -31.25
CA ASN A 294 -1.19 18.05 -30.78
C ASN A 294 -1.10 17.96 -29.25
N PRO A 295 -0.24 17.05 -28.71
CA PRO A 295 -0.14 16.86 -27.27
C PRO A 295 0.56 18.00 -26.53
N GLY A 296 1.14 18.99 -27.25
CA GLY A 296 1.92 20.07 -26.67
C GLY A 296 3.24 19.65 -26.05
N MET A 297 3.70 18.44 -26.32
CA MET A 297 4.94 17.86 -25.81
C MET A 297 5.56 16.89 -26.83
N PRO A 298 6.88 16.64 -26.80
CA PRO A 298 7.51 15.68 -27.70
C PRO A 298 6.96 14.27 -27.54
N ILE A 299 6.77 13.57 -28.65
CA ILE A 299 6.34 12.16 -28.67
C ILE A 299 7.58 11.27 -28.48
N PRO A 300 7.63 10.41 -27.44
CA PRO A 300 8.76 9.53 -27.20
C PRO A 300 8.99 8.55 -28.35
N GLU A 301 10.25 8.27 -28.67
CA GLU A 301 10.66 7.41 -29.80
C GLU A 301 10.00 6.02 -29.78
N ASN A 302 9.85 5.41 -28.60
CA ASN A 302 9.16 4.13 -28.46
C ASN A 302 7.67 4.20 -28.79
N ILE A 303 7.02 5.36 -28.62
CA ILE A 303 5.63 5.60 -29.00
C ILE A 303 5.54 5.82 -30.51
N VAL A 304 6.47 6.59 -31.10
CA VAL A 304 6.58 6.74 -32.55
C VAL A 304 6.73 5.37 -33.23
N GLN A 305 7.57 4.50 -32.70
CA GLN A 305 7.75 3.13 -33.22
C GLN A 305 6.48 2.27 -33.09
N LEU A 306 5.66 2.51 -32.05
CA LEU A 306 4.44 1.75 -31.79
C LEU A 306 3.28 2.22 -32.68
N THR A 307 3.03 3.53 -32.74
CA THR A 307 1.85 4.14 -33.36
C THR A 307 2.10 4.65 -34.79
N GLY A 308 3.37 4.93 -35.13
CA GLY A 308 3.76 5.60 -36.37
C GLY A 308 3.47 7.11 -36.35
N ILE A 309 3.00 7.68 -35.23
CA ILE A 309 2.68 9.10 -35.10
C ILE A 309 3.93 9.83 -34.64
N THR A 310 4.38 10.83 -35.42
CA THR A 310 5.55 11.67 -35.13
C THR A 310 5.15 13.08 -34.72
N ASP A 311 6.10 13.86 -34.19
CA ASP A 311 5.89 15.28 -33.88
C ASP A 311 5.45 16.08 -35.13
N GLU A 312 5.98 15.71 -36.32
CA GLU A 312 5.58 16.35 -37.59
C GLU A 312 4.14 16.00 -37.96
N THR A 313 3.69 14.76 -37.66
CA THR A 313 2.31 14.32 -37.95
C THR A 313 1.28 15.17 -37.20
N VAL A 314 1.59 15.58 -35.96
CA VAL A 314 0.67 16.30 -35.09
C VAL A 314 0.93 17.82 -35.02
N ALA A 315 1.94 18.32 -35.75
CA ALA A 315 2.37 19.72 -35.66
C ALA A 315 1.24 20.72 -35.94
N ASP A 316 0.45 20.44 -36.96
CA ASP A 316 -0.69 21.27 -37.39
C ASP A 316 -2.04 20.78 -36.89
N ALA A 317 -2.05 19.74 -36.00
CA ALA A 317 -3.26 19.19 -35.44
C ALA A 317 -3.82 20.11 -34.31
N PRO A 318 -5.14 20.05 -34.05
CA PRO A 318 -5.75 20.83 -32.97
C PRO A 318 -5.13 20.45 -31.61
N PRO A 319 -5.05 21.40 -30.67
CA PRO A 319 -4.62 21.12 -29.31
C PRO A 319 -5.64 20.20 -28.58
N GLU A 320 -5.20 19.52 -27.53
CA GLU A 320 -6.03 18.53 -26.80
C GLU A 320 -7.43 19.05 -26.43
N ALA A 321 -7.52 20.29 -25.92
CA ALA A 321 -8.80 20.87 -25.49
C ALA A 321 -9.81 20.96 -26.63
N GLU A 322 -9.35 21.38 -27.82
CA GLU A 322 -10.19 21.53 -29.01
C GLU A 322 -10.60 20.16 -29.57
N ALA A 323 -9.64 19.24 -29.67
CA ALA A 323 -9.90 17.88 -30.17
C ALA A 323 -10.88 17.12 -29.28
N VAL A 324 -10.70 17.21 -27.96
CA VAL A 324 -11.60 16.56 -26.98
C VAL A 324 -12.98 17.20 -26.99
N GLN A 325 -13.08 18.55 -27.12
CA GLN A 325 -14.40 19.18 -27.26
C GLN A 325 -15.13 18.71 -28.54
N ALA A 326 -14.42 18.62 -29.67
CA ALA A 326 -14.99 18.11 -30.91
C ALA A 326 -15.43 16.62 -30.78
N PHE A 327 -14.65 15.79 -30.07
CA PHE A 327 -15.04 14.42 -29.74
C PHE A 327 -16.30 14.39 -28.86
N LEU A 328 -16.41 15.21 -27.82
CA LEU A 328 -17.60 15.28 -26.98
C LEU A 328 -18.83 15.76 -27.74
N ASP A 329 -18.67 16.69 -28.65
CA ASP A 329 -19.75 17.17 -29.53
C ASP A 329 -20.21 16.06 -30.51
N PHE A 330 -19.29 15.22 -30.99
CA PHE A 330 -19.61 14.02 -31.77
C PHE A 330 -20.29 12.95 -30.91
N ALA A 331 -19.77 12.68 -29.71
CA ALA A 331 -20.31 11.67 -28.79
C ALA A 331 -21.70 12.03 -28.25
N LYS A 332 -21.95 13.32 -28.03
CA LYS A 332 -23.18 13.84 -27.39
C LYS A 332 -23.43 13.12 -26.04
N ASP A 333 -24.66 12.68 -25.84
CA ASP A 333 -25.10 11.94 -24.64
C ASP A 333 -25.11 10.41 -24.82
N ARG A 334 -24.53 9.92 -25.94
CA ARG A 334 -24.44 8.49 -26.21
C ARG A 334 -23.53 7.78 -25.21
N MET A 335 -23.82 6.50 -24.97
CA MET A 335 -22.91 5.64 -24.21
C MET A 335 -21.65 5.38 -25.02
N LEU A 336 -20.49 5.57 -24.38
CA LEU A 336 -19.19 5.28 -24.97
C LEU A 336 -18.83 3.79 -24.79
N ILE A 337 -18.09 3.24 -25.73
CA ILE A 337 -17.52 1.89 -25.65
C ILE A 337 -16.04 1.98 -25.95
N ALA A 338 -15.19 1.46 -25.07
CA ALA A 338 -13.75 1.37 -25.28
C ALA A 338 -13.19 0.03 -24.79
N HIS A 339 -11.97 -0.27 -25.19
CA HIS A 339 -11.27 -1.49 -24.78
C HIS A 339 -10.23 -1.19 -23.70
N ASN A 340 -10.46 -1.62 -22.45
CA ASN A 340 -9.79 -1.13 -21.27
C ASN A 340 -10.13 0.35 -21.00
N ALA A 341 -11.40 0.63 -21.07
CA ALA A 341 -11.99 1.98 -21.12
C ALA A 341 -11.51 2.98 -20.05
N ASN A 342 -11.01 2.49 -18.92
CA ASN A 342 -10.44 3.37 -17.88
C ASN A 342 -9.20 4.14 -18.37
N PHE A 343 -8.46 3.59 -19.34
CA PHE A 343 -7.32 4.26 -19.95
C PHE A 343 -7.79 5.45 -20.79
N ASP A 344 -8.60 5.18 -21.81
CA ASP A 344 -9.07 6.20 -22.77
C ASP A 344 -9.89 7.29 -22.08
N VAL A 345 -10.86 6.87 -21.26
CA VAL A 345 -11.70 7.77 -20.49
C VAL A 345 -10.87 8.60 -19.50
N GLY A 346 -9.81 8.02 -18.92
CA GLY A 346 -8.88 8.71 -18.02
C GLY A 346 -8.21 9.92 -18.69
N PHE A 347 -7.74 9.76 -19.92
CA PHE A 347 -7.16 10.85 -20.71
C PHE A 347 -8.19 11.92 -21.10
N ILE A 348 -9.34 11.52 -21.66
CA ILE A 348 -10.42 12.44 -22.00
C ILE A 348 -10.84 13.27 -20.76
N ARG A 349 -11.04 12.60 -19.61
CA ARG A 349 -11.41 13.25 -18.35
C ARG A 349 -10.33 14.23 -17.87
N SER A 350 -9.06 13.83 -17.92
CA SER A 350 -7.95 14.69 -17.52
C SER A 350 -7.86 15.98 -18.35
N VAL A 351 -8.10 15.88 -19.66
CA VAL A 351 -8.18 17.06 -20.53
C VAL A 351 -9.38 17.93 -20.16
N CYS A 352 -10.55 17.33 -19.91
CA CYS A 352 -11.76 18.05 -19.49
C CYS A 352 -11.53 18.80 -18.16
N GLU A 353 -10.95 18.14 -17.16
CA GLU A 353 -10.67 18.75 -15.85
C GLU A 353 -9.71 19.95 -15.96
N ARG A 354 -8.61 19.81 -16.73
CA ARG A 354 -7.64 20.90 -16.93
C ARG A 354 -8.23 22.11 -17.64
N ASN A 355 -9.26 21.92 -18.46
CA ASN A 355 -9.85 22.96 -19.31
C ASN A 355 -11.27 23.39 -18.86
N GLY A 356 -11.74 22.94 -17.68
CA GLY A 356 -13.07 23.29 -17.17
C GLY A 356 -14.23 22.76 -18.02
N MET A 357 -13.99 21.73 -18.83
CA MET A 357 -15.01 21.05 -19.63
C MET A 357 -15.72 19.97 -18.81
N ARG A 358 -16.95 19.66 -19.20
CA ARG A 358 -17.75 18.64 -18.52
C ARG A 358 -17.70 17.32 -19.27
N PHE A 359 -17.44 16.20 -18.54
CA PHE A 359 -17.50 14.85 -19.05
C PHE A 359 -18.56 14.04 -18.27
N ASP A 360 -19.73 13.82 -18.90
CA ASP A 360 -20.90 13.15 -18.27
C ASP A 360 -21.28 11.84 -18.95
N ASN A 361 -20.52 11.38 -19.94
CA ASN A 361 -20.87 10.18 -20.67
C ASN A 361 -20.74 8.93 -19.79
N THR A 362 -21.72 8.05 -19.90
CA THR A 362 -21.62 6.68 -19.41
C THR A 362 -20.82 5.86 -20.41
N TYR A 363 -19.99 4.93 -19.94
CA TYR A 363 -19.12 4.14 -20.80
C TYR A 363 -19.11 2.66 -20.42
N LEU A 364 -18.89 1.81 -21.44
CA LEU A 364 -18.78 0.36 -21.33
C LEU A 364 -17.33 -0.07 -21.61
N ASP A 365 -16.79 -0.92 -20.73
CA ASP A 365 -15.48 -1.54 -20.89
C ASP A 365 -15.61 -2.95 -21.47
N THR A 366 -15.15 -3.13 -22.68
CA THR A 366 -15.23 -4.43 -23.37
C THR A 366 -14.27 -5.47 -22.82
N VAL A 367 -13.19 -5.09 -22.11
CA VAL A 367 -12.33 -6.05 -21.40
C VAL A 367 -13.09 -6.72 -20.27
N SER A 368 -13.82 -5.94 -19.47
CA SER A 368 -14.66 -6.45 -18.38
C SER A 368 -15.79 -7.34 -18.91
N LEU A 369 -16.44 -6.92 -19.98
CA LEU A 369 -17.48 -7.72 -20.65
C LEU A 369 -16.90 -9.01 -21.23
N SER A 370 -15.74 -8.96 -21.89
CA SER A 370 -15.07 -10.14 -22.43
C SER A 370 -14.69 -11.15 -21.35
N ARG A 371 -14.22 -10.70 -20.20
CA ARG A 371 -13.91 -11.59 -19.07
C ARG A 371 -15.14 -12.34 -18.56
N TYR A 372 -16.30 -11.72 -18.64
CA TYR A 372 -17.57 -12.35 -18.32
C TYR A 372 -17.98 -13.41 -19.37
N LEU A 373 -18.00 -13.03 -20.65
CA LEU A 373 -18.46 -13.88 -21.73
C LEU A 373 -17.48 -15.00 -22.09
N ASN A 374 -16.19 -14.68 -22.15
CA ASN A 374 -15.14 -15.54 -22.71
C ASN A 374 -14.17 -16.05 -21.62
N ARG A 375 -14.70 -16.70 -20.58
CA ARG A 375 -13.94 -17.16 -19.38
C ARG A 375 -12.79 -18.11 -19.70
N SER A 376 -12.84 -18.81 -20.83
CA SER A 376 -11.78 -19.72 -21.28
C SER A 376 -10.55 -19.01 -21.85
N LEU A 377 -10.67 -17.73 -22.22
CA LEU A 377 -9.55 -16.96 -22.73
C LEU A 377 -8.57 -16.59 -21.60
N THR A 378 -7.28 -16.74 -21.88
CA THR A 378 -6.20 -16.33 -20.97
C THR A 378 -5.83 -14.86 -21.12
N ARG A 379 -6.09 -14.28 -22.31
CA ARG A 379 -5.85 -12.88 -22.65
C ARG A 379 -7.11 -12.29 -23.27
N HIS A 380 -7.39 -11.04 -22.95
CA HIS A 380 -8.55 -10.30 -23.46
C HIS A 380 -8.09 -9.03 -24.19
N THR A 381 -7.00 -9.10 -24.93
CA THR A 381 -6.55 -8.03 -25.84
C THR A 381 -7.39 -8.01 -27.08
N LEU A 382 -7.38 -6.89 -27.81
CA LEU A 382 -8.14 -6.71 -29.05
C LEU A 382 -7.81 -7.81 -30.06
N ASP A 383 -6.52 -8.17 -30.23
CA ASP A 383 -6.08 -9.29 -31.06
C ASP A 383 -6.64 -10.63 -30.61
N SER A 384 -6.57 -10.91 -29.30
CA SER A 384 -7.08 -12.18 -28.78
C SER A 384 -8.58 -12.35 -29.03
N LEU A 385 -9.34 -11.25 -28.97
CA LEU A 385 -10.77 -11.24 -29.24
C LEU A 385 -11.07 -11.30 -30.72
N ARG A 386 -10.31 -10.59 -31.57
CA ARG A 386 -10.39 -10.74 -33.05
C ARG A 386 -10.23 -12.19 -33.45
N ASP A 387 -9.20 -12.87 -32.93
CA ASP A 387 -8.91 -14.26 -33.26
C ASP A 387 -10.01 -15.20 -32.72
N HIS A 388 -10.48 -14.95 -31.49
CA HIS A 388 -11.58 -15.72 -30.90
C HIS A 388 -12.85 -15.64 -31.70
N TYR A 389 -13.25 -14.46 -32.16
CA TYR A 389 -14.44 -14.23 -32.95
C TYR A 389 -14.19 -14.42 -34.47
N LYS A 390 -12.96 -14.80 -34.85
CA LYS A 390 -12.54 -15.07 -36.26
C LYS A 390 -12.80 -13.88 -37.19
N LEU A 391 -12.56 -12.66 -36.68
CA LEU A 391 -12.65 -11.43 -37.45
C LEU A 391 -11.38 -11.25 -38.29
N GLY A 392 -11.49 -10.59 -39.45
CA GLY A 392 -10.37 -10.39 -40.37
C GLY A 392 -9.22 -9.59 -39.78
N ALA A 393 -8.08 -9.55 -40.48
CA ALA A 393 -6.93 -8.75 -40.08
C ALA A 393 -7.23 -7.23 -40.14
N PHE A 394 -6.56 -6.43 -39.32
CA PHE A 394 -6.66 -4.98 -39.29
C PHE A 394 -5.28 -4.37 -38.96
N ASN A 395 -5.09 -3.07 -39.17
CA ASN A 395 -3.87 -2.38 -38.77
C ASN A 395 -3.98 -1.95 -37.30
N HIS A 396 -3.15 -2.53 -36.48
CA HIS A 396 -3.07 -2.18 -35.06
C HIS A 396 -2.35 -0.84 -34.83
N HIS A 397 -2.68 -0.17 -33.72
CA HIS A 397 -2.11 1.10 -33.28
C HIS A 397 -2.44 2.28 -34.22
N ARG A 398 -3.68 2.26 -34.75
CA ARG A 398 -4.35 3.38 -35.39
C ARG A 398 -5.74 3.44 -34.80
N ALA A 399 -6.04 4.54 -34.07
CA ALA A 399 -7.27 4.67 -33.31
C ALA A 399 -8.54 4.41 -34.17
N SER A 400 -8.53 4.78 -35.44
CA SER A 400 -9.66 4.53 -36.34
C SER A 400 -9.85 3.05 -36.74
N ASP A 401 -8.75 2.31 -36.92
CA ASP A 401 -8.82 0.88 -37.28
C ASP A 401 -9.17 0.05 -36.05
N ASP A 402 -8.61 0.41 -34.88
CA ASP A 402 -8.90 -0.22 -33.59
C ASP A 402 -10.36 -0.03 -33.20
N THR A 403 -10.94 1.17 -33.38
CA THR A 403 -12.39 1.42 -33.13
C THR A 403 -13.31 0.62 -34.02
N ARG A 404 -12.99 0.45 -35.30
CA ARG A 404 -13.79 -0.35 -36.24
C ARG A 404 -13.73 -1.85 -35.87
N MET A 405 -12.55 -2.32 -35.45
CA MET A 405 -12.40 -3.70 -34.98
C MET A 405 -13.17 -3.90 -33.67
N LEU A 406 -13.04 -2.96 -32.73
CA LEU A 406 -13.75 -2.98 -31.45
C LEU A 406 -15.27 -2.98 -31.63
N ALA A 407 -15.80 -2.21 -32.60
CA ALA A 407 -17.22 -2.23 -32.93
C ALA A 407 -17.68 -3.63 -33.38
N LYS A 408 -16.92 -4.32 -34.24
CA LYS A 408 -17.21 -5.71 -34.67
C LYS A 408 -17.14 -6.70 -33.50
N ILE A 409 -16.14 -6.54 -32.60
CA ILE A 409 -16.01 -7.35 -31.39
C ILE A 409 -17.21 -7.14 -30.48
N PHE A 410 -17.64 -5.90 -30.28
CA PHE A 410 -18.82 -5.59 -29.45
C PHE A 410 -20.10 -6.17 -30.08
N ALA A 411 -20.25 -6.14 -31.42
CA ALA A 411 -21.36 -6.81 -32.11
C ALA A 411 -21.41 -8.30 -31.76
N CYS A 412 -20.27 -9.01 -31.85
CA CYS A 412 -20.21 -10.42 -31.49
C CYS A 412 -20.54 -10.67 -30.00
N MET A 413 -20.14 -9.77 -29.12
CA MET A 413 -20.48 -9.85 -27.70
C MET A 413 -21.97 -9.62 -27.44
N ALA A 414 -22.57 -8.64 -28.10
CA ALA A 414 -24.01 -8.37 -28.03
C ALA A 414 -24.82 -9.55 -28.52
N ASP A 415 -24.45 -10.15 -29.67
CA ASP A 415 -25.07 -11.36 -30.20
C ASP A 415 -24.98 -12.56 -29.24
N GLN A 416 -23.85 -12.68 -28.53
CA GLN A 416 -23.67 -13.72 -27.53
C GLN A 416 -24.58 -13.51 -26.34
N LEU A 417 -24.69 -12.26 -25.82
CA LEU A 417 -25.62 -11.90 -24.76
C LEU A 417 -27.07 -12.14 -25.14
N GLU A 418 -27.47 -11.76 -26.35
CA GLU A 418 -28.84 -12.02 -26.86
C GLU A 418 -29.20 -13.50 -26.93
N LYS A 419 -28.25 -14.37 -27.34
CA LYS A 419 -28.42 -15.83 -27.32
C LYS A 419 -28.65 -16.37 -25.91
N ASP A 420 -28.05 -15.70 -24.89
CA ASP A 420 -28.24 -16.02 -23.48
C ASP A 420 -29.49 -15.34 -22.88
N GLY A 421 -30.30 -14.67 -23.71
CA GLY A 421 -31.54 -14.00 -23.31
C GLY A 421 -31.35 -12.60 -22.68
N VAL A 422 -30.14 -12.06 -22.72
CA VAL A 422 -29.78 -10.74 -22.19
C VAL A 422 -29.87 -9.70 -23.30
N LYS A 423 -30.80 -8.76 -23.20
CA LYS A 423 -31.12 -7.81 -24.27
C LYS A 423 -30.80 -6.36 -23.94
N THR A 424 -30.64 -6.06 -22.67
CA THR A 424 -30.41 -4.68 -22.20
C THR A 424 -29.15 -4.57 -21.37
N ILE A 425 -28.65 -3.35 -21.21
CA ILE A 425 -27.50 -3.03 -20.35
C ILE A 425 -27.79 -3.43 -18.90
N ASP A 426 -28.99 -3.17 -18.38
CA ASP A 426 -29.33 -3.52 -17.01
C ASP A 426 -29.41 -5.04 -16.80
N GLU A 427 -29.98 -5.79 -17.74
CA GLU A 427 -29.96 -7.27 -17.72
C GLU A 427 -28.51 -7.80 -17.79
N MET A 428 -27.64 -7.21 -18.61
CA MET A 428 -26.22 -7.54 -18.68
C MET A 428 -25.52 -7.31 -17.34
N LEU A 429 -25.72 -6.16 -16.72
CA LEU A 429 -25.14 -5.85 -15.40
C LEU A 429 -25.62 -6.83 -14.33
N ASN A 430 -26.92 -7.19 -14.34
CA ASN A 430 -27.46 -8.17 -13.42
C ASN A 430 -26.86 -9.58 -13.66
N ALA A 431 -26.71 -9.98 -14.91
CA ALA A 431 -26.09 -11.26 -15.28
C ALA A 431 -24.60 -11.32 -14.92
N MET A 432 -23.91 -10.20 -14.99
CA MET A 432 -22.49 -10.08 -14.61
C MET A 432 -22.27 -10.07 -13.10
N ALA A 433 -23.26 -9.65 -12.30
CA ALA A 433 -23.13 -9.55 -10.85
C ALA A 433 -22.77 -10.91 -10.23
N GLY A 434 -21.67 -10.97 -9.45
CA GLY A 434 -21.20 -12.20 -8.80
C GLY A 434 -20.56 -13.24 -9.73
N SER A 435 -20.37 -12.92 -11.02
CA SER A 435 -19.83 -13.87 -12.02
C SER A 435 -18.32 -13.77 -12.23
N ALA A 436 -17.68 -12.75 -11.72
CA ALA A 436 -16.23 -12.56 -11.87
C ALA A 436 -15.45 -13.58 -11.04
N ASP A 437 -14.41 -14.17 -11.63
CA ASP A 437 -13.48 -15.03 -10.89
C ASP A 437 -12.60 -14.18 -9.96
N PRO A 438 -12.77 -14.24 -8.64
CA PRO A 438 -12.01 -13.43 -7.69
C PRO A 438 -10.50 -13.59 -7.83
N LYS A 439 -10.02 -14.74 -8.35
CA LYS A 439 -8.59 -15.04 -8.54
C LYS A 439 -7.95 -14.25 -9.67
N ARG A 440 -8.74 -13.67 -10.57
CA ARG A 440 -8.27 -12.90 -11.73
C ARG A 440 -8.42 -11.38 -11.54
N LEU A 441 -9.12 -10.93 -10.50
CA LEU A 441 -9.35 -9.52 -10.24
C LEU A 441 -8.13 -8.86 -9.58
N ARG A 442 -7.99 -7.54 -9.74
CA ARG A 442 -6.98 -6.76 -9.03
C ARG A 442 -7.32 -6.72 -7.53
N PRO A 443 -6.44 -7.13 -6.63
CA PRO A 443 -6.65 -6.94 -5.20
C PRO A 443 -6.35 -5.50 -4.78
N TYR A 444 -7.15 -5.02 -3.84
CA TYR A 444 -6.96 -3.78 -3.08
C TYR A 444 -6.84 -4.13 -1.60
N HIS A 445 -6.32 -3.22 -0.79
CA HIS A 445 -6.34 -3.38 0.65
C HIS A 445 -7.70 -2.96 1.24
N VAL A 446 -8.10 -3.61 2.33
CA VAL A 446 -9.30 -3.30 3.11
C VAL A 446 -9.02 -3.55 4.58
N SER A 447 -9.25 -2.57 5.43
CA SER A 447 -9.14 -2.73 6.88
C SER A 447 -10.46 -3.29 7.42
N ILE A 448 -10.40 -4.33 8.24
CA ILE A 448 -11.55 -4.96 8.87
C ILE A 448 -11.33 -4.97 10.37
N LEU A 449 -12.17 -4.27 11.13
CA LEU A 449 -12.10 -4.24 12.59
C LEU A 449 -13.27 -5.01 13.20
N VAL A 450 -12.98 -5.73 14.28
CA VAL A 450 -13.98 -6.52 15.01
C VAL A 450 -14.69 -5.64 16.04
N ALA A 451 -15.98 -5.44 15.86
CA ALA A 451 -16.83 -4.67 16.78
C ALA A 451 -17.57 -5.55 17.80
N SER A 452 -17.76 -6.85 17.53
CA SER A 452 -18.50 -7.77 18.39
C SER A 452 -17.95 -9.21 18.32
N ALA A 453 -18.41 -10.09 19.23
CA ALA A 453 -18.09 -11.51 19.18
C ALA A 453 -18.64 -12.19 17.90
N ALA A 454 -19.77 -11.76 17.37
CA ALA A 454 -20.31 -12.23 16.10
C ALA A 454 -19.37 -11.84 14.95
N GLY A 455 -18.88 -10.58 14.93
CA GLY A 455 -17.90 -10.11 13.96
C GLY A 455 -16.60 -10.90 13.98
N LEU A 456 -16.09 -11.28 15.16
CA LEU A 456 -14.90 -12.14 15.26
C LEU A 456 -15.10 -13.50 14.58
N LYS A 457 -16.26 -14.12 14.77
CA LYS A 457 -16.63 -15.36 14.11
C LYS A 457 -16.71 -15.18 12.59
N ASN A 458 -17.33 -14.08 12.15
CA ASN A 458 -17.45 -13.75 10.73
C ASN A 458 -16.08 -13.49 10.10
N LEU A 459 -15.18 -12.78 10.80
CA LEU A 459 -13.80 -12.57 10.33
C LEU A 459 -13.06 -13.91 10.13
N TYR A 460 -13.13 -14.83 11.11
CA TYR A 460 -12.50 -16.16 10.99
C TYR A 460 -13.05 -16.96 9.82
N LYS A 461 -14.36 -16.89 9.57
CA LYS A 461 -14.98 -17.52 8.41
C LYS A 461 -14.45 -16.94 7.11
N MET A 462 -14.43 -15.62 6.97
CA MET A 462 -13.93 -14.95 5.77
C MET A 462 -12.44 -15.26 5.51
N ILE A 463 -11.61 -15.32 6.56
CA ILE A 463 -10.21 -15.73 6.43
C ILE A 463 -10.13 -17.16 5.90
N SER A 464 -10.89 -18.09 6.47
CA SER A 464 -10.90 -19.48 6.01
C SER A 464 -11.31 -19.57 4.54
N ASP A 465 -12.37 -18.90 4.14
CA ASP A 465 -12.86 -18.88 2.75
C ASP A 465 -11.84 -18.25 1.80
N SER A 466 -11.14 -17.19 2.23
CA SER A 466 -10.11 -16.51 1.41
C SER A 466 -8.92 -17.42 1.09
N TYR A 467 -8.51 -18.28 2.04
CA TYR A 467 -7.43 -19.24 1.83
C TYR A 467 -7.88 -20.50 1.08
N ILE A 468 -9.08 -21.00 1.35
CA ILE A 468 -9.56 -22.27 0.77
C ILE A 468 -10.09 -22.04 -0.65
N SER A 469 -10.92 -21.01 -0.86
CA SER A 469 -11.66 -20.81 -2.09
C SER A 469 -11.08 -19.76 -3.03
N TYR A 470 -10.50 -18.70 -2.46
CA TYR A 470 -10.15 -17.49 -3.23
C TYR A 470 -8.64 -17.17 -3.24
N TYR A 471 -7.80 -18.08 -2.78
CA TYR A 471 -6.36 -17.86 -2.76
C TYR A 471 -5.76 -17.85 -4.18
N TYR A 472 -5.10 -16.74 -4.51
CA TYR A 472 -4.18 -16.63 -5.64
C TYR A 472 -3.12 -15.57 -5.34
N ARG A 473 -1.89 -15.97 -5.03
CA ARG A 473 -0.78 -15.16 -4.48
C ARG A 473 -1.08 -14.58 -3.10
N TYR A 474 -2.32 -14.10 -2.88
CA TYR A 474 -2.84 -13.56 -1.63
C TYR A 474 -4.20 -14.19 -1.31
N PRO A 475 -4.60 -14.25 -0.03
CA PRO A 475 -5.93 -14.68 0.38
C PRO A 475 -6.95 -13.57 0.07
N ARG A 476 -7.63 -13.69 -1.07
CA ARG A 476 -8.53 -12.66 -1.60
C ARG A 476 -9.88 -12.67 -0.90
N LEU A 477 -10.43 -11.49 -0.72
CA LEU A 477 -11.74 -11.26 -0.11
C LEU A 477 -12.68 -10.60 -1.13
N PRO A 478 -13.59 -11.37 -1.75
CA PRO A 478 -14.65 -10.81 -2.57
C PRO A 478 -15.52 -9.82 -1.80
N LYS A 479 -15.94 -8.71 -2.42
CA LYS A 479 -16.88 -7.75 -1.81
C LYS A 479 -18.19 -8.41 -1.39
N THR A 480 -18.68 -9.36 -2.18
CA THR A 480 -19.87 -10.14 -1.86
C THR A 480 -19.68 -10.95 -0.58
N LEU A 481 -18.55 -11.62 -0.40
CA LEU A 481 -18.23 -12.37 0.82
C LEU A 481 -18.19 -11.46 2.06
N ILE A 482 -17.60 -10.27 1.94
CA ILE A 482 -17.58 -9.29 3.03
C ILE A 482 -19.00 -8.81 3.35
N ALA A 483 -19.80 -8.49 2.33
CA ALA A 483 -21.18 -8.03 2.50
C ALA A 483 -22.06 -9.08 3.23
N GLU A 484 -21.92 -10.37 2.89
CA GLU A 484 -22.65 -11.47 3.53
C GLU A 484 -22.23 -11.72 5.00
N ASN A 485 -21.01 -11.35 5.37
CA ASN A 485 -20.46 -11.61 6.72
C ASN A 485 -20.17 -10.32 7.50
N ARG A 486 -20.81 -9.19 7.13
CA ARG A 486 -20.51 -7.86 7.66
C ARG A 486 -20.93 -7.64 9.11
N ASP A 487 -21.90 -8.41 9.61
CA ASP A 487 -22.45 -8.21 10.95
C ASP A 487 -21.35 -8.26 12.04
N GLY A 488 -21.31 -7.23 12.88
CA GLY A 488 -20.32 -7.09 13.96
C GLY A 488 -18.92 -6.72 13.51
N LEU A 489 -18.75 -6.26 12.25
CA LEU A 489 -17.49 -5.77 11.68
C LEU A 489 -17.61 -4.29 11.30
N LEU A 490 -16.50 -3.58 11.31
CA LEU A 490 -16.32 -2.25 10.72
C LEU A 490 -15.32 -2.36 9.57
N ILE A 491 -15.72 -1.88 8.41
CA ILE A 491 -14.92 -1.97 7.18
C ILE A 491 -14.33 -0.60 6.87
N GLY A 492 -13.00 -0.51 6.85
CA GLY A 492 -12.24 0.69 6.54
C GLY A 492 -11.66 0.68 5.13
N SER A 493 -11.40 1.86 4.59
CA SER A 493 -10.89 2.03 3.22
C SER A 493 -9.42 1.63 3.05
N ALA A 494 -8.73 1.32 4.13
CA ALA A 494 -7.30 1.01 4.21
C ALA A 494 -6.38 2.13 3.69
N CYS A 495 -5.11 1.77 3.42
CA CYS A 495 -4.02 2.67 3.03
C CYS A 495 -4.13 3.14 1.56
N GLU A 496 -3.00 3.60 0.99
CA GLU A 496 -2.92 4.01 -0.42
C GLU A 496 -3.16 2.86 -1.40
N ALA A 497 -2.96 1.60 -0.98
CA ALA A 497 -3.30 0.43 -1.79
C ALA A 497 -4.80 0.06 -1.73
N GLY A 498 -5.59 0.78 -0.92
CA GLY A 498 -7.04 0.63 -0.83
C GLY A 498 -7.76 1.12 -2.08
N GLU A 499 -8.95 0.54 -2.35
CA GLU A 499 -9.73 0.86 -3.54
C GLU A 499 -10.13 2.35 -3.59
N LEU A 500 -10.54 2.92 -2.45
CA LEU A 500 -10.96 4.32 -2.38
C LEU A 500 -9.80 5.28 -2.68
N TYR A 501 -8.63 5.06 -2.06
CA TYR A 501 -7.46 5.89 -2.31
C TYR A 501 -7.01 5.81 -3.77
N GLN A 502 -6.95 4.60 -4.35
CA GLN A 502 -6.62 4.41 -5.77
C GLN A 502 -7.63 5.09 -6.68
N ALA A 503 -8.93 5.04 -6.37
CA ALA A 503 -9.96 5.71 -7.14
C ALA A 503 -9.81 7.25 -7.12
N VAL A 504 -9.43 7.83 -5.97
CA VAL A 504 -9.13 9.26 -5.84
C VAL A 504 -7.85 9.63 -6.60
N LEU A 505 -6.81 8.78 -6.50
CA LEU A 505 -5.55 8.96 -7.23
C LEU A 505 -5.76 8.91 -8.76
N ASP A 506 -6.63 8.03 -9.23
CA ASP A 506 -7.01 7.88 -10.64
C ASP A 506 -7.96 9.01 -11.12
N GLY A 507 -8.35 9.95 -10.25
CA GLY A 507 -9.22 11.07 -10.60
C GLY A 507 -10.64 10.64 -10.96
N LYS A 508 -11.19 9.59 -10.36
CA LYS A 508 -12.56 9.16 -10.64
C LYS A 508 -13.60 10.22 -10.24
N PRO A 509 -14.71 10.35 -11.00
CA PRO A 509 -15.74 11.34 -10.72
C PRO A 509 -16.46 11.07 -9.40
N ASP A 510 -17.04 12.13 -8.82
CA ASP A 510 -17.70 12.12 -7.53
C ASP A 510 -18.72 11.00 -7.36
N GLY A 511 -19.57 10.76 -8.35
CA GLY A 511 -20.58 9.71 -8.28
C GLY A 511 -19.98 8.29 -8.20
N GLU A 512 -18.83 8.05 -8.83
CA GLU A 512 -18.10 6.78 -8.69
C GLU A 512 -17.40 6.69 -7.32
N LEU A 513 -16.78 7.79 -6.86
CA LEU A 513 -16.15 7.85 -5.54
C LEU A 513 -17.16 7.61 -4.43
N GLU A 514 -18.34 8.24 -4.48
CA GLU A 514 -19.42 8.02 -3.53
C GLU A 514 -19.91 6.57 -3.50
N LYS A 515 -20.03 5.95 -4.68
CA LYS A 515 -20.41 4.55 -4.81
C LYS A 515 -19.37 3.61 -4.19
N ILE A 516 -18.08 3.82 -4.46
CA ILE A 516 -16.98 3.07 -3.85
C ILE A 516 -16.98 3.32 -2.33
N ALA A 517 -17.07 4.58 -1.91
CA ALA A 517 -17.05 4.99 -0.52
C ALA A 517 -18.24 4.46 0.28
N SER A 518 -19.41 4.23 -0.36
CA SER A 518 -20.59 3.68 0.30
C SER A 518 -20.36 2.30 0.92
N PHE A 519 -19.42 1.53 0.37
CA PHE A 519 -19.08 0.19 0.86
C PHE A 519 -18.41 0.21 2.24
N TYR A 520 -17.66 1.26 2.59
CA TYR A 520 -16.87 1.36 3.81
C TYR A 520 -17.65 2.03 4.95
N ASP A 521 -17.30 1.72 6.20
CA ASP A 521 -17.88 2.34 7.40
C ASP A 521 -17.07 3.58 7.81
N TYR A 522 -15.78 3.60 7.55
CA TYR A 522 -14.86 4.71 7.81
C TYR A 522 -13.78 4.78 6.73
N PHE A 523 -13.14 5.94 6.61
CA PHE A 523 -12.05 6.15 5.68
C PHE A 523 -10.73 6.39 6.40
N GLU A 524 -9.65 6.03 5.74
CA GLU A 524 -8.28 6.23 6.23
C GLU A 524 -7.54 7.23 5.34
N ILE A 525 -6.77 8.11 5.99
CA ILE A 525 -5.79 8.97 5.32
C ILE A 525 -4.40 8.67 5.89
N MET A 526 -3.39 8.77 5.05
CA MET A 526 -2.02 8.47 5.45
C MET A 526 -1.21 9.74 5.67
N PRO A 527 -0.28 9.74 6.65
CA PRO A 527 0.74 10.78 6.71
C PRO A 527 1.46 10.88 5.37
N ARG A 528 1.75 12.12 4.93
CA ARG A 528 2.37 12.35 3.61
C ARG A 528 3.69 11.58 3.42
N CYS A 529 4.46 11.42 4.50
CA CYS A 529 5.71 10.66 4.46
C CYS A 529 5.53 9.16 4.12
N ASN A 530 4.38 8.56 4.47
CA ASN A 530 4.12 7.16 4.12
C ASN A 530 3.95 6.96 2.60
N ASN A 531 3.48 7.99 1.91
CA ASN A 531 3.22 7.96 0.48
C ASN A 531 4.32 8.66 -0.34
N GLN A 532 5.51 8.90 0.24
CA GLN A 532 6.65 9.51 -0.45
C GLN A 532 7.03 8.75 -1.74
N PHE A 533 6.95 7.44 -1.73
CA PHE A 533 7.25 6.59 -2.88
C PHE A 533 6.41 6.94 -4.13
N LEU A 534 5.19 7.46 -3.98
CA LEU A 534 4.36 7.91 -5.12
C LEU A 534 4.99 9.12 -5.84
N ILE A 535 5.75 9.95 -5.10
CA ILE A 535 6.51 11.07 -5.67
C ILE A 535 7.76 10.53 -6.35
N ASP A 536 8.48 9.64 -5.68
CA ASP A 536 9.73 9.04 -6.18
C ASP A 536 9.49 8.24 -7.48
N GLU A 537 8.35 7.55 -7.57
CA GLU A 537 7.87 6.84 -8.76
C GLU A 537 7.21 7.77 -9.81
N LYS A 538 7.18 9.09 -9.57
CA LYS A 538 6.54 10.09 -10.46
C LYS A 538 5.07 9.83 -10.76
N ARG A 539 4.36 9.20 -9.84
CA ARG A 539 2.92 8.97 -9.92
C ARG A 539 2.10 10.19 -9.50
N VAL A 540 2.68 11.05 -8.66
CA VAL A 540 2.10 12.33 -8.22
C VAL A 540 3.16 13.43 -8.29
N GLY A 541 2.77 14.60 -8.80
CA GLY A 541 3.66 15.75 -8.95
C GLY A 541 4.80 15.55 -9.96
N THR A 542 5.49 16.62 -10.28
CA THR A 542 6.68 16.62 -11.16
C THR A 542 7.98 16.76 -10.38
N ASP A 543 7.90 17.24 -9.14
CA ASP A 543 8.99 17.42 -8.18
C ASP A 543 8.48 17.20 -6.75
N GLN A 544 9.39 17.27 -5.76
CA GLN A 544 9.08 17.03 -4.36
C GLN A 544 7.99 17.98 -3.82
N ALA A 545 8.02 19.25 -4.17
CA ALA A 545 7.08 20.24 -3.64
C ALA A 545 5.67 20.04 -4.21
N SER A 546 5.55 19.85 -5.53
CA SER A 546 4.26 19.59 -6.20
C SER A 546 3.70 18.23 -5.79
N GLY A 547 4.55 17.21 -5.61
CA GLY A 547 4.15 15.89 -5.12
C GLY A 547 3.56 15.95 -3.72
N MET A 548 4.22 16.65 -2.79
CA MET A 548 3.70 16.81 -1.42
C MET A 548 2.37 17.57 -1.37
N ALA A 549 2.20 18.59 -2.21
CA ALA A 549 0.92 19.30 -2.34
C ALA A 549 -0.19 18.40 -2.89
N GLU A 550 0.15 17.55 -3.87
CA GLU A 550 -0.79 16.59 -4.43
C GLU A 550 -1.21 15.52 -3.40
N LEU A 551 -0.28 14.96 -2.62
CA LEU A 551 -0.61 14.02 -1.53
C LEU A 551 -1.56 14.65 -0.50
N GLU A 552 -1.36 15.94 -0.18
CA GLU A 552 -2.27 16.66 0.70
C GLU A 552 -3.65 16.85 0.08
N ARG A 553 -3.71 17.14 -1.23
CA ARG A 553 -4.97 17.25 -1.98
C ARG A 553 -5.74 15.93 -1.99
N LEU A 554 -5.06 14.79 -2.19
CA LEU A 554 -5.68 13.46 -2.15
C LEU A 554 -6.28 13.16 -0.77
N ASN A 555 -5.54 13.42 0.31
CA ASN A 555 -6.05 13.26 1.67
C ASN A 555 -7.27 14.17 1.93
N ARG A 556 -7.19 15.44 1.53
CA ARG A 556 -8.30 16.40 1.67
C ARG A 556 -9.54 15.92 0.93
N ARG A 557 -9.38 15.35 -0.26
CA ARG A 557 -10.49 14.80 -1.04
C ARG A 557 -11.21 13.66 -0.33
N ILE A 558 -10.47 12.78 0.36
CA ILE A 558 -11.05 11.69 1.19
C ILE A 558 -11.79 12.28 2.40
N VAL A 559 -11.24 13.33 3.04
CA VAL A 559 -11.91 14.03 4.16
C VAL A 559 -13.23 14.65 3.71
N GLU A 560 -13.23 15.40 2.60
CA GLU A 560 -14.45 16.00 2.02
C GLU A 560 -15.53 14.94 1.71
N LEU A 561 -15.09 13.78 1.19
CA LEU A 561 -16.00 12.67 0.92
C LEU A 561 -16.58 12.08 2.23
N GLY A 562 -15.77 11.98 3.28
CA GLY A 562 -16.22 11.56 4.61
C GLY A 562 -17.26 12.52 5.19
N GLU A 563 -17.00 13.81 5.13
CA GLU A 563 -17.95 14.85 5.56
C GLU A 563 -19.27 14.75 4.77
N LYS A 564 -19.18 14.65 3.45
CA LYS A 564 -20.36 14.53 2.56
C LYS A 564 -21.22 13.31 2.88
N LEU A 565 -20.59 12.17 3.18
CA LEU A 565 -21.27 10.90 3.42
C LEU A 565 -21.57 10.65 4.92
N GLY A 566 -21.15 11.56 5.82
CA GLY A 566 -21.33 11.41 7.27
C GLY A 566 -20.53 10.23 7.83
N LYS A 567 -19.36 9.90 7.25
CA LYS A 567 -18.50 8.80 7.66
C LYS A 567 -17.22 9.30 8.35
N PRO A 568 -16.76 8.64 9.43
CA PRO A 568 -15.50 9.00 10.09
C PRO A 568 -14.31 8.91 9.13
N VAL A 569 -13.36 9.84 9.28
CA VAL A 569 -12.05 9.78 8.62
C VAL A 569 -10.97 9.73 9.69
N VAL A 570 -10.04 8.79 9.60
CA VAL A 570 -9.02 8.49 10.60
C VAL A 570 -7.63 8.53 10.01
#